data_e36ca954020f43cec7e3d38cd258ee3e
#
_entry.id   e36ca954020f43cec7e3d38cd258ee3e
#
_cell.length_a   1.000
_cell.length_b   1.000
_cell.length_c   1.000
_cell.angle_alpha   90.00
_cell.angle_beta   90.00
_cell.angle_gamma   90.00
#
_symmetry.space_group_name_H-M   'P 1'
#
loop_
_entity.id
_entity.type
_entity.pdbx_description
1 polymer ?
#
loop_
_entity_poly.entity_id
_entity_poly.type
_entity_poly.pdbx_seq_one_letter_code
_entity_poly.pdbx_strand_id
1 'polypeptide(L)'
;VTAAETLVHLRGVTCAYAGAPVLADVDLALASGDFVGAVGPSGSGKTTLLRAVMGTVQPVAGEVWRRPGVRVGYVPQVETVNWSFPVTVAETVLMARTTGRRLPWPSREERREVAGLLDRLGIGGLGERHIRELSGGQQQRVFLARALLSQPQLLLLDEPTSGVDVRTRHEILHLLADLNADGLAVLLTTHDLNGMAAHLPELICLNTRITGRGTPGEVLTPDVLERTYGAPMEVLSHGGMPVVVDRYAD
;
A
#
# COMPACT_ATOMS: atom_id res chain seq x y z
N VAL A 1 -23.45 3.24 -15.18
CA VAL A 1 -22.19 3.14 -14.43
C VAL A 1 -21.99 4.49 -13.78
N THR A 2 -22.22 4.60 -12.47
CA THR A 2 -21.93 5.82 -11.69
C THR A 2 -20.44 6.07 -11.79
N ALA A 3 -20.03 7.29 -12.16
CA ALA A 3 -18.62 7.65 -12.19
C ALA A 3 -18.01 7.40 -10.80
N ALA A 4 -16.90 6.68 -10.74
CA ALA A 4 -16.22 6.38 -9.49
C ALA A 4 -15.85 7.70 -8.78
N GLU A 5 -16.19 7.81 -7.50
CA GLU A 5 -15.99 9.03 -6.73
C GLU A 5 -14.51 9.22 -6.40
N THR A 6 -13.92 10.34 -6.82
CA THR A 6 -12.54 10.67 -6.52
C THR A 6 -12.33 10.88 -5.01
N LEU A 7 -11.40 10.15 -4.43
CA LEU A 7 -11.04 10.21 -3.01
C LEU A 7 -9.86 11.17 -2.76
N VAL A 8 -8.83 11.09 -3.62
CA VAL A 8 -7.63 11.92 -3.54
C VAL A 8 -7.18 12.30 -4.95
N HIS A 9 -6.72 13.52 -5.12
CA HIS A 9 -6.15 14.01 -6.37
C HIS A 9 -4.88 14.83 -6.12
N LEU A 10 -3.78 14.43 -6.73
CA LEU A 10 -2.52 15.14 -6.79
C LEU A 10 -2.43 15.84 -8.15
N ARG A 11 -2.06 17.12 -8.17
CA ARG A 11 -1.86 17.92 -9.39
C ARG A 11 -0.50 18.60 -9.35
N GLY A 12 0.41 18.21 -10.26
CA GLY A 12 1.74 18.77 -10.37
C GLY A 12 2.56 18.69 -9.08
N VAL A 13 2.32 17.64 -8.26
CA VAL A 13 2.87 17.54 -6.90
C VAL A 13 4.37 17.31 -6.94
N THR A 14 5.10 18.21 -6.27
CA THR A 14 6.54 18.10 -6.05
C THR A 14 6.82 18.05 -4.57
N CYS A 15 7.53 17.01 -4.11
CA CYS A 15 8.01 16.87 -2.73
C CYS A 15 9.54 16.81 -2.71
N ALA A 16 10.17 17.52 -1.77
CA ALA A 16 11.63 17.57 -1.65
C ALA A 16 12.06 17.38 -0.20
N TYR A 17 13.22 16.74 0.00
CA TYR A 17 13.92 16.67 1.28
C TYR A 17 15.30 17.30 1.15
N ALA A 18 15.65 18.20 2.05
CA ALA A 18 16.92 18.94 2.03
C ALA A 18 17.22 19.58 0.65
N GLY A 19 16.18 20.06 -0.05
CA GLY A 19 16.31 20.73 -1.35
C GLY A 19 16.36 19.79 -2.56
N ALA A 20 16.49 18.48 -2.37
CA ALA A 20 16.47 17.50 -3.47
C ALA A 20 15.03 16.99 -3.71
N PRO A 21 14.49 17.08 -4.95
CA PRO A 21 13.18 16.56 -5.25
C PRO A 21 13.18 15.03 -5.20
N VAL A 22 12.21 14.47 -4.48
CA VAL A 22 11.95 13.01 -4.41
C VAL A 22 10.70 12.66 -5.21
N LEU A 23 9.74 13.58 -5.29
CA LEU A 23 8.66 13.57 -6.26
C LEU A 23 8.71 14.87 -7.03
N ALA A 24 8.51 14.83 -8.34
CA ALA A 24 8.51 16.00 -9.22
C ALA A 24 7.36 15.93 -10.21
N ASP A 25 6.47 16.91 -10.16
CA ASP A 25 5.38 17.09 -11.12
C ASP A 25 4.51 15.82 -11.26
N VAL A 26 4.00 15.33 -10.12
CA VAL A 26 3.21 14.10 -10.05
C VAL A 26 1.72 14.44 -10.13
N ASP A 27 1.07 13.88 -11.16
CA ASP A 27 -0.38 13.88 -11.32
C ASP A 27 -0.93 12.48 -11.02
N LEU A 28 -1.84 12.36 -10.06
CA LEU A 28 -2.46 11.09 -9.67
C LEU A 28 -3.86 11.33 -9.11
N ALA A 29 -4.84 10.66 -9.67
CA ALA A 29 -6.18 10.58 -9.09
C ALA A 29 -6.41 9.14 -8.59
N LEU A 30 -7.00 9.04 -7.39
CA LEU A 30 -7.45 7.81 -6.77
C LEU A 30 -8.94 7.91 -6.48
N ALA A 31 -9.71 6.97 -6.97
CA ALA A 31 -11.15 6.91 -6.83
C ALA A 31 -11.58 5.71 -5.97
N SER A 32 -12.85 5.70 -5.58
CA SER A 32 -13.46 4.58 -4.87
C SER A 32 -13.39 3.31 -5.73
N GLY A 33 -12.91 2.21 -5.13
CA GLY A 33 -12.76 0.93 -5.81
C GLY A 33 -11.49 0.79 -6.66
N ASP A 34 -10.61 1.78 -6.73
CA ASP A 34 -9.31 1.62 -7.40
C ASP A 34 -8.44 0.59 -6.69
N PHE A 35 -7.72 -0.23 -7.48
CA PHE A 35 -6.71 -1.16 -6.98
C PHE A 35 -5.41 -0.98 -7.76
N VAL A 36 -4.51 -0.19 -7.21
CA VAL A 36 -3.33 0.33 -7.91
C VAL A 36 -2.04 -0.08 -7.21
N GLY A 37 -1.06 -0.54 -7.98
CA GLY A 37 0.30 -0.78 -7.51
C GLY A 37 1.28 0.29 -8.01
N ALA A 38 2.04 0.90 -7.12
CA ALA A 38 3.14 1.78 -7.48
C ALA A 38 4.47 1.02 -7.43
N VAL A 39 5.11 0.84 -8.59
CA VAL A 39 6.37 0.11 -8.74
C VAL A 39 7.50 1.09 -9.11
N GLY A 40 8.73 0.72 -8.76
CA GLY A 40 9.91 1.53 -9.06
C GLY A 40 11.10 1.15 -8.18
N PRO A 41 12.31 1.61 -8.52
CA PRO A 41 13.52 1.28 -7.78
C PRO A 41 13.50 1.82 -6.34
N SER A 42 14.43 1.35 -5.51
CA SER A 42 14.64 1.93 -4.19
C SER A 42 14.98 3.42 -4.31
N GLY A 43 14.38 4.24 -3.46
CA GLY A 43 14.56 5.70 -3.51
C GLY A 43 13.74 6.43 -4.59
N SER A 44 12.93 5.75 -5.39
CA SER A 44 12.12 6.37 -6.46
C SER A 44 10.99 7.30 -5.98
N GLY A 45 10.73 7.36 -4.66
CA GLY A 45 9.70 8.22 -4.08
C GLY A 45 8.40 7.51 -3.69
N LYS A 46 8.31 6.17 -3.75
CA LYS A 46 7.09 5.40 -3.44
C LYS A 46 6.50 5.72 -2.07
N THR A 47 7.31 5.62 -1.01
CA THR A 47 6.88 5.97 0.36
C THR A 47 6.49 7.45 0.47
N THR A 48 7.18 8.34 -0.25
CA THR A 48 6.84 9.77 -0.29
C THR A 48 5.51 10.01 -1.00
N LEU A 49 5.21 9.25 -2.05
CA LEU A 49 3.91 9.28 -2.73
C LEU A 49 2.79 8.91 -1.74
N LEU A 50 2.93 7.80 -1.00
CA LEU A 50 1.95 7.41 0.02
C LEU A 50 1.78 8.51 1.09
N ARG A 51 2.88 9.11 1.55
CA ARG A 51 2.86 10.20 2.54
C ARG A 51 2.20 11.47 2.00
N ALA A 52 2.39 11.80 0.72
CA ALA A 52 1.72 12.92 0.06
C ALA A 52 0.21 12.66 -0.05
N VAL A 53 -0.21 11.46 -0.50
CA VAL A 53 -1.61 11.02 -0.53
C VAL A 53 -2.25 11.10 0.86
N MET A 54 -1.53 10.66 1.90
CA MET A 54 -1.96 10.69 3.31
C MET A 54 -2.01 12.12 3.89
N GLY A 55 -1.21 13.04 3.33
CA GLY A 55 -1.07 14.43 3.78
C GLY A 55 -0.12 14.64 4.95
N THR A 56 0.73 13.66 5.20
CA THR A 56 1.79 13.76 6.23
C THR A 56 3.05 14.46 5.71
N VAL A 57 3.19 14.60 4.39
CA VAL A 57 4.21 15.41 3.73
C VAL A 57 3.50 16.50 2.93
N GLN A 58 3.91 17.75 3.14
CA GLN A 58 3.42 18.88 2.37
C GLN A 58 4.23 19.03 1.08
N PRO A 59 3.61 19.20 -0.09
CA PRO A 59 4.33 19.46 -1.33
C PRO A 59 4.99 20.84 -1.30
N VAL A 60 6.14 20.96 -1.96
CA VAL A 60 6.81 22.26 -2.18
C VAL A 60 6.24 22.97 -3.42
N ALA A 61 5.56 22.23 -4.33
CA ALA A 61 4.80 22.77 -5.46
C ALA A 61 3.65 21.80 -5.81
N GLY A 62 2.65 22.31 -6.52
CA GLY A 62 1.43 21.58 -6.82
C GLY A 62 0.46 21.53 -5.66
N GLU A 63 -0.61 20.78 -5.80
CA GLU A 63 -1.65 20.67 -4.79
C GLU A 63 -2.10 19.21 -4.58
N VAL A 64 -2.49 18.91 -3.34
CA VAL A 64 -3.10 17.63 -2.97
C VAL A 64 -4.51 17.91 -2.45
N TRP A 65 -5.48 17.54 -3.25
CA TRP A 65 -6.88 17.56 -2.83
C TRP A 65 -7.30 16.22 -2.26
N ARG A 66 -8.03 16.23 -1.17
CA ARG A 66 -8.67 15.06 -0.56
C ARG A 66 -10.15 15.34 -0.34
N ARG A 67 -10.97 14.37 -0.64
CA ARG A 67 -12.39 14.48 -0.36
C ARG A 67 -12.60 14.77 1.13
N PRO A 68 -13.42 15.78 1.49
CA PRO A 68 -13.76 16.04 2.89
C PRO A 68 -14.29 14.79 3.59
N GLY A 69 -13.73 14.46 4.75
CA GLY A 69 -14.13 13.30 5.54
C GLY A 69 -13.62 11.94 5.01
N VAL A 70 -12.80 11.91 3.97
CA VAL A 70 -12.18 10.65 3.52
C VAL A 70 -11.31 10.06 4.64
N ARG A 71 -11.56 8.79 4.98
CA ARG A 71 -10.74 8.05 5.93
C ARG A 71 -9.70 7.24 5.18
N VAL A 72 -8.44 7.49 5.51
CA VAL A 72 -7.29 6.82 4.90
C VAL A 72 -6.64 5.91 5.95
N GLY A 73 -6.53 4.62 5.64
CA GLY A 73 -5.77 3.65 6.42
C GLY A 73 -4.34 3.55 5.88
N TYR A 74 -3.37 3.35 6.76
CA TYR A 74 -1.97 3.16 6.36
C TYR A 74 -1.36 1.95 7.03
N VAL A 75 -0.72 1.13 6.21
CA VAL A 75 0.06 -0.04 6.61
C VAL A 75 1.52 0.21 6.27
N PRO A 76 2.40 0.42 7.27
CA PRO A 76 3.83 0.63 7.03
C PRO A 76 4.51 -0.69 6.64
N GLN A 77 5.70 -0.59 6.10
CA GLN A 77 6.59 -1.72 5.90
C GLN A 77 6.94 -2.34 7.27
N VAL A 78 6.60 -3.62 7.46
CA VAL A 78 6.70 -4.31 8.76
C VAL A 78 8.13 -4.36 9.28
N GLU A 79 9.10 -4.50 8.40
CA GLU A 79 10.54 -4.55 8.73
C GLU A 79 11.06 -3.26 9.39
N THR A 80 10.37 -2.14 9.20
CA THR A 80 10.76 -0.84 9.77
C THR A 80 10.20 -0.59 11.17
N VAL A 81 9.33 -1.48 11.66
CA VAL A 81 8.64 -1.31 12.95
C VAL A 81 9.50 -1.85 14.08
N ASN A 82 9.66 -1.03 15.13
CA ASN A 82 10.37 -1.48 16.34
C ASN A 82 9.46 -2.38 17.19
N TRP A 83 9.80 -3.66 17.24
CA TRP A 83 9.07 -4.69 17.99
C TRP A 83 9.47 -4.83 19.46
N SER A 84 10.35 -3.98 19.97
CA SER A 84 10.83 -4.06 21.36
C SER A 84 9.74 -3.70 22.39
N PHE A 85 8.64 -3.11 21.95
CA PHE A 85 7.56 -2.73 22.84
C PHE A 85 6.63 -3.94 23.12
N PRO A 86 6.38 -4.32 24.39
CA PRO A 86 5.60 -5.51 24.73
C PRO A 86 4.10 -5.24 24.63
N VAL A 87 3.57 -5.27 23.39
CA VAL A 87 2.13 -5.12 23.11
C VAL A 87 1.55 -6.41 22.55
N THR A 88 0.29 -6.66 22.86
CA THR A 88 -0.48 -7.74 22.26
C THR A 88 -1.01 -7.35 20.89
N VAL A 89 -1.45 -8.35 20.13
CA VAL A 89 -2.11 -8.15 18.83
C VAL A 89 -3.36 -7.25 18.99
N ALA A 90 -4.21 -7.56 19.95
CA ALA A 90 -5.43 -6.79 20.18
C ALA A 90 -5.13 -5.33 20.57
N GLU A 91 -4.14 -5.08 21.42
CA GLU A 91 -3.70 -3.74 21.78
C GLU A 91 -3.16 -2.97 20.57
N THR A 92 -2.36 -3.63 19.72
CA THR A 92 -1.83 -3.03 18.51
C THR A 92 -2.95 -2.58 17.54
N VAL A 93 -3.96 -3.40 17.36
CA VAL A 93 -5.13 -3.06 16.52
C VAL A 93 -5.91 -1.89 17.14
N LEU A 94 -6.13 -1.92 18.44
CA LEU A 94 -6.85 -0.87 19.19
C LEU A 94 -6.14 0.49 19.18
N MET A 95 -4.82 0.55 18.96
CA MET A 95 -4.10 1.82 18.81
C MET A 95 -4.64 2.71 17.69
N ALA A 96 -5.35 2.15 16.70
CA ALA A 96 -6.01 2.94 15.67
C ALA A 96 -7.12 3.88 16.21
N ARG A 97 -7.66 3.60 17.40
CA ARG A 97 -8.75 4.35 18.04
C ARG A 97 -8.32 5.18 19.25
N THR A 98 -7.04 5.44 19.43
CA THR A 98 -6.54 6.17 20.62
C THR A 98 -6.96 7.64 20.67
N THR A 99 -7.32 8.25 19.55
CA THR A 99 -7.80 9.62 19.47
C THR A 99 -9.27 9.73 19.92
N GLY A 100 -9.52 10.44 21.03
CA GLY A 100 -10.88 10.73 21.52
C GLY A 100 -11.46 9.73 22.52
N ARG A 101 -10.69 8.75 23.00
CA ARG A 101 -11.15 7.83 24.04
C ARG A 101 -11.29 8.53 25.38
N ARG A 102 -12.48 8.34 26.00
CA ARG A 102 -12.74 8.81 27.37
C ARG A 102 -12.23 7.85 28.46
N LEU A 103 -12.05 6.56 28.11
CA LEU A 103 -11.60 5.50 29.03
C LEU A 103 -10.35 4.81 28.48
N PRO A 104 -9.36 4.46 29.34
CA PRO A 104 -8.13 3.80 28.89
C PRO A 104 -8.35 2.32 28.47
N TRP A 105 -9.46 1.72 28.85
CA TRP A 105 -9.76 0.31 28.59
C TRP A 105 -10.72 0.15 27.40
N PRO A 106 -10.55 -0.88 26.54
CA PRO A 106 -11.46 -1.16 25.43
C PRO A 106 -12.82 -1.63 25.95
N SER A 107 -13.88 -1.14 25.33
CA SER A 107 -15.25 -1.62 25.58
C SER A 107 -15.42 -3.07 25.11
N ARG A 108 -16.51 -3.72 25.55
CA ARG A 108 -16.86 -5.07 25.04
C ARG A 108 -17.12 -5.08 23.53
N GLU A 109 -17.68 -4.01 23.01
CA GLU A 109 -17.97 -3.84 21.58
C GLU A 109 -16.68 -3.73 20.77
N GLU A 110 -15.72 -2.88 21.18
CA GLU A 110 -14.42 -2.75 20.53
C GLU A 110 -13.64 -4.07 20.51
N ARG A 111 -13.70 -4.84 21.62
CA ARG A 111 -13.06 -6.17 21.67
C ARG A 111 -13.68 -7.15 20.68
N ARG A 112 -15.02 -7.13 20.52
CA ARG A 112 -15.72 -7.97 19.53
C ARG A 112 -15.37 -7.56 18.11
N GLU A 113 -15.32 -6.27 17.85
CA GLU A 113 -14.94 -5.74 16.53
C GLU A 113 -13.50 -6.13 16.14
N VAL A 114 -12.56 -5.99 17.09
CA VAL A 114 -11.18 -6.45 16.88
C VAL A 114 -11.13 -7.95 16.65
N ALA A 115 -11.82 -8.76 17.46
CA ALA A 115 -11.86 -10.21 17.26
C ALA A 115 -12.42 -10.58 15.88
N GLY A 116 -13.52 -9.96 15.45
CA GLY A 116 -14.10 -10.17 14.13
C GLY A 116 -13.16 -9.78 12.97
N LEU A 117 -12.40 -8.69 13.15
CA LEU A 117 -11.37 -8.31 12.16
C LEU A 117 -10.22 -9.34 12.11
N LEU A 118 -9.74 -9.80 13.25
CA LEU A 118 -8.68 -10.82 13.31
C LEU A 118 -9.14 -12.13 12.68
N ASP A 119 -10.40 -12.54 12.92
CA ASP A 119 -10.99 -13.73 12.31
C ASP A 119 -11.08 -13.57 10.78
N ARG A 120 -11.59 -12.43 10.29
CA ARG A 120 -11.68 -12.10 8.86
C ARG A 120 -10.31 -12.15 8.17
N LEU A 121 -9.26 -11.74 8.87
CA LEU A 121 -7.89 -11.70 8.37
C LEU A 121 -7.14 -13.04 8.59
N GLY A 122 -7.80 -14.09 9.06
CA GLY A 122 -7.21 -15.42 9.25
C GLY A 122 -6.17 -15.51 10.37
N ILE A 123 -6.23 -14.60 11.34
CA ILE A 123 -5.39 -14.56 12.54
C ILE A 123 -6.22 -14.54 13.84
N GLY A 124 -7.45 -15.08 13.78
CA GLY A 124 -8.30 -15.29 14.93
C GLY A 124 -7.59 -16.10 16.01
N GLY A 125 -7.90 -15.81 17.27
CA GLY A 125 -7.29 -16.48 18.43
C GLY A 125 -5.87 -15.99 18.77
N LEU A 126 -5.26 -15.09 17.99
CA LEU A 126 -3.94 -14.52 18.30
C LEU A 126 -4.01 -13.21 19.10
N GLY A 127 -5.20 -12.73 19.45
CA GLY A 127 -5.41 -11.40 20.07
C GLY A 127 -4.58 -11.15 21.32
N GLU A 128 -4.41 -12.16 22.17
CA GLU A 128 -3.65 -12.06 23.43
C GLU A 128 -2.15 -12.34 23.28
N ARG A 129 -1.69 -12.77 22.09
CA ARG A 129 -0.26 -13.00 21.85
C ARG A 129 0.48 -11.68 21.68
N HIS A 130 1.75 -11.65 22.08
CA HIS A 130 2.62 -10.53 21.77
C HIS A 130 2.95 -10.52 20.27
N ILE A 131 2.90 -9.31 19.66
CA ILE A 131 3.10 -9.15 18.22
C ILE A 131 4.47 -9.66 17.76
N ARG A 132 5.51 -9.57 18.60
CA ARG A 132 6.86 -10.07 18.32
C ARG A 132 6.95 -11.61 18.17
N GLU A 133 5.94 -12.34 18.66
CA GLU A 133 5.87 -13.80 18.58
C GLU A 133 5.27 -14.30 17.26
N LEU A 134 4.78 -13.38 16.42
CA LEU A 134 4.12 -13.68 15.18
C LEU A 134 5.12 -13.78 14.01
N SER A 135 4.78 -14.60 13.01
CA SER A 135 5.48 -14.58 11.72
C SER A 135 5.29 -13.24 11.00
N GLY A 136 6.18 -12.89 10.06
CA GLY A 136 6.08 -11.65 9.28
C GLY A 136 4.71 -11.48 8.60
N GLY A 137 4.17 -12.55 7.99
CA GLY A 137 2.85 -12.53 7.38
C GLY A 137 1.71 -12.33 8.39
N GLN A 138 1.83 -12.89 9.60
CA GLN A 138 0.87 -12.62 10.68
C GLN A 138 0.96 -11.18 11.17
N GLN A 139 2.17 -10.64 11.32
CA GLN A 139 2.39 -9.24 11.68
C GLN A 139 1.79 -8.30 10.63
N GLN A 140 1.97 -8.60 9.35
CA GLN A 140 1.35 -7.85 8.25
C GLN A 140 -0.18 -7.82 8.37
N ARG A 141 -0.80 -8.95 8.69
CA ARG A 141 -2.26 -9.05 8.91
C ARG A 141 -2.73 -8.26 10.15
N VAL A 142 -1.90 -8.16 11.20
CA VAL A 142 -2.19 -7.30 12.37
C VAL A 142 -2.21 -5.82 11.96
N PHE A 143 -1.25 -5.36 11.14
CA PHE A 143 -1.26 -3.98 10.65
C PHE A 143 -2.43 -3.70 9.71
N LEU A 144 -2.82 -4.68 8.89
CA LEU A 144 -4.06 -4.59 8.10
C LEU A 144 -5.28 -4.45 9.02
N ALA A 145 -5.41 -5.29 10.07
CA ALA A 145 -6.49 -5.16 11.06
C ALA A 145 -6.52 -3.77 11.69
N ARG A 146 -5.36 -3.26 12.10
CA ARG A 146 -5.22 -1.92 12.67
C ARG A 146 -5.69 -0.84 11.70
N ALA A 147 -5.30 -0.90 10.44
CA ALA A 147 -5.72 0.07 9.44
C ALA A 147 -7.22 -0.01 9.15
N LEU A 148 -7.77 -1.24 9.05
CA LEU A 148 -9.19 -1.49 8.76
C LEU A 148 -10.12 -1.13 9.92
N LEU A 149 -9.64 -1.12 11.17
CA LEU A 149 -10.46 -0.75 12.34
C LEU A 149 -11.01 0.68 12.25
N SER A 150 -10.33 1.58 11.52
CA SER A 150 -10.80 2.92 11.22
C SER A 150 -11.84 2.99 10.11
N GLN A 151 -12.22 1.85 9.51
CA GLN A 151 -13.13 1.74 8.36
C GLN A 151 -12.71 2.70 7.23
N PRO A 152 -11.49 2.56 6.68
CA PRO A 152 -10.99 3.46 5.66
C PRO A 152 -11.77 3.28 4.35
N GLN A 153 -11.75 4.32 3.51
CA GLN A 153 -12.23 4.30 2.12
C GLN A 153 -11.06 4.15 1.15
N LEU A 154 -9.86 4.49 1.60
CA LEU A 154 -8.59 4.30 0.88
C LEU A 154 -7.58 3.65 1.83
N LEU A 155 -7.00 2.54 1.40
CA LEU A 155 -5.94 1.83 2.10
C LEU A 155 -4.62 2.04 1.36
N LEU A 156 -3.64 2.54 2.07
CA LEU A 156 -2.27 2.73 1.60
C LEU A 156 -1.35 1.70 2.23
N LEU A 157 -0.58 0.97 1.43
CA LEU A 157 0.33 -0.06 1.93
C LEU A 157 1.74 0.16 1.39
N ASP A 158 2.71 0.24 2.29
CA ASP A 158 4.11 0.39 1.92
C ASP A 158 4.80 -0.97 1.95
N GLU A 159 5.09 -1.51 0.77
CA GLU A 159 5.71 -2.81 0.54
C GLU A 159 5.08 -3.98 1.34
N PRO A 160 3.76 -4.23 1.22
CA PRO A 160 3.03 -5.17 2.08
C PRO A 160 3.46 -6.63 1.92
N THR A 161 4.22 -6.95 0.90
CA THR A 161 4.69 -8.31 0.59
C THR A 161 6.20 -8.47 0.71
N SER A 162 6.91 -7.47 1.26
CA SER A 162 8.34 -7.56 1.52
C SER A 162 8.63 -8.57 2.62
N GLY A 163 9.71 -9.33 2.48
CA GLY A 163 10.18 -10.25 3.52
C GLY A 163 9.30 -11.47 3.79
N VAL A 164 8.23 -11.71 3.00
CA VAL A 164 7.37 -12.88 3.14
C VAL A 164 7.60 -13.90 2.02
N ASP A 165 7.32 -15.17 2.31
CA ASP A 165 7.39 -16.24 1.32
C ASP A 165 6.30 -16.10 0.23
N VAL A 166 6.48 -16.85 -0.88
CA VAL A 166 5.58 -16.77 -2.05
C VAL A 166 4.12 -17.07 -1.70
N ARG A 167 3.87 -18.07 -0.85
CA ARG A 167 2.51 -18.45 -0.45
C ARG A 167 1.84 -17.33 0.35
N THR A 168 2.54 -16.79 1.35
CA THR A 168 2.06 -15.67 2.17
C THR A 168 1.80 -14.43 1.32
N ARG A 169 2.66 -14.15 0.33
CA ARG A 169 2.45 -13.06 -0.64
C ARG A 169 1.12 -13.22 -1.38
N HIS A 170 0.87 -14.38 -1.97
CA HIS A 170 -0.40 -14.67 -2.67
C HIS A 170 -1.60 -14.50 -1.74
N GLU A 171 -1.53 -15.03 -0.52
CA GLU A 171 -2.61 -14.89 0.46
C GLU A 171 -2.90 -13.41 0.80
N ILE A 172 -1.85 -12.57 0.95
CA ILE A 172 -2.01 -11.13 1.21
C ILE A 172 -2.65 -10.43 0.01
N LEU A 173 -2.20 -10.71 -1.22
CA LEU A 173 -2.73 -10.07 -2.42
C LEU A 173 -4.19 -10.48 -2.69
N HIS A 174 -4.55 -11.73 -2.48
CA HIS A 174 -5.95 -12.19 -2.55
C HIS A 174 -6.82 -11.49 -1.51
N LEU A 175 -6.34 -11.39 -0.27
CA LEU A 175 -7.05 -10.66 0.79
C LEU A 175 -7.28 -9.19 0.41
N LEU A 176 -6.29 -8.52 -0.19
CA LEU A 176 -6.44 -7.14 -0.66
C LEU A 176 -7.44 -7.05 -1.82
N ALA A 177 -7.45 -8.04 -2.73
CA ALA A 177 -8.43 -8.11 -3.81
C ALA A 177 -9.86 -8.30 -3.28
N ASP A 178 -10.06 -9.15 -2.27
CA ASP A 178 -11.36 -9.34 -1.62
C ASP A 178 -11.84 -8.04 -0.95
N LEU A 179 -10.96 -7.33 -0.24
CA LEU A 179 -11.26 -6.04 0.37
C LEU A 179 -11.60 -4.97 -0.68
N ASN A 180 -10.90 -4.99 -1.82
CA ASN A 180 -11.20 -4.09 -2.92
C ASN A 180 -12.55 -4.42 -3.58
N ALA A 181 -12.89 -5.69 -3.76
CA ALA A 181 -14.20 -6.12 -4.25
C ALA A 181 -15.35 -5.67 -3.33
N ASP A 182 -15.09 -5.52 -2.03
CA ASP A 182 -16.02 -4.91 -1.05
C ASP A 182 -16.08 -3.36 -1.15
N GLY A 183 -15.38 -2.75 -2.12
CA GLY A 183 -15.42 -1.31 -2.42
C GLY A 183 -14.28 -0.47 -1.79
N LEU A 184 -13.33 -1.09 -1.09
CA LEU A 184 -12.16 -0.40 -0.55
C LEU A 184 -11.20 -0.01 -1.69
N ALA A 185 -10.84 1.28 -1.80
CA ALA A 185 -9.76 1.68 -2.69
C ALA A 185 -8.40 1.29 -2.08
N VAL A 186 -7.48 0.78 -2.90
CA VAL A 186 -6.17 0.31 -2.45
C VAL A 186 -5.07 0.91 -3.33
N LEU A 187 -4.07 1.53 -2.69
CA LEU A 187 -2.80 1.87 -3.32
C LEU A 187 -1.68 1.20 -2.52
N LEU A 188 -0.95 0.32 -3.18
CA LEU A 188 0.22 -0.31 -2.56
C LEU A 188 1.51 0.03 -3.31
N THR A 189 2.63 0.01 -2.59
CA THR A 189 3.96 0.13 -3.19
C THR A 189 4.69 -1.20 -3.15
N THR A 190 5.53 -1.45 -4.15
CA THR A 190 6.37 -2.66 -4.20
C THR A 190 7.54 -2.48 -5.16
N HIS A 191 8.53 -3.34 -5.03
CA HIS A 191 9.61 -3.53 -6.02
C HIS A 191 9.45 -4.82 -6.85
N ASP A 192 8.45 -5.67 -6.54
CA ASP A 192 8.18 -6.92 -7.24
C ASP A 192 7.25 -6.70 -8.45
N LEU A 193 7.85 -6.50 -9.64
CA LEU A 193 7.12 -6.28 -10.89
C LEU A 193 6.26 -7.47 -11.29
N ASN A 194 6.84 -8.66 -11.26
CA ASN A 194 6.19 -9.87 -11.76
C ASN A 194 5.03 -10.32 -10.87
N GLY A 195 5.21 -10.24 -9.54
CA GLY A 195 4.15 -10.53 -8.60
C GLY A 195 2.97 -9.59 -8.75
N MET A 196 3.21 -8.31 -9.04
CA MET A 196 2.13 -7.33 -9.20
C MET A 196 1.41 -7.46 -10.54
N ALA A 197 2.15 -7.74 -11.62
CA ALA A 197 1.54 -7.92 -12.95
C ALA A 197 0.47 -9.02 -12.99
N ALA A 198 0.62 -10.04 -12.14
CA ALA A 198 -0.32 -11.15 -12.06
C ALA A 198 -1.57 -10.87 -11.22
N HIS A 199 -1.54 -9.84 -10.35
CA HIS A 199 -2.59 -9.65 -9.33
C HIS A 199 -3.29 -8.30 -9.39
N LEU A 200 -2.65 -7.28 -9.96
CA LEU A 200 -3.20 -5.92 -9.93
C LEU A 200 -3.76 -5.49 -11.29
N PRO A 201 -4.95 -4.86 -11.30
CA PRO A 201 -5.55 -4.36 -12.53
C PRO A 201 -4.83 -3.13 -13.08
N GLU A 202 -4.18 -2.33 -12.24
CA GLU A 202 -3.50 -1.09 -12.62
C GLU A 202 -2.16 -0.94 -11.91
N LEU A 203 -1.15 -0.47 -12.66
CA LEU A 203 0.18 -0.15 -12.18
C LEU A 203 0.55 1.30 -12.48
N ILE A 204 1.37 1.86 -11.59
CA ILE A 204 2.07 3.13 -11.77
C ILE A 204 3.58 2.84 -11.70
N CYS A 205 4.32 3.15 -12.75
CA CYS A 205 5.78 3.17 -12.71
C CYS A 205 6.26 4.54 -12.21
N LEU A 206 7.06 4.53 -11.14
CA LEU A 206 7.51 5.74 -10.46
C LEU A 206 9.03 5.77 -10.34
N ASN A 207 9.62 6.87 -10.84
CA ASN A 207 11.00 7.25 -10.55
C ASN A 207 11.08 8.78 -10.47
N THR A 208 10.89 9.33 -9.28
CA THR A 208 10.70 10.77 -9.02
C THR A 208 9.49 11.35 -9.76
N ARG A 209 9.19 10.87 -10.96
CA ARG A 209 8.01 11.19 -11.79
C ARG A 209 7.25 9.90 -12.10
N ILE A 210 5.99 10.03 -12.44
CA ILE A 210 5.24 8.90 -13.03
C ILE A 210 5.73 8.75 -14.47
N THR A 211 6.33 7.61 -14.77
CA THR A 211 6.88 7.24 -16.09
C THR A 211 5.89 6.44 -16.93
N GLY A 212 4.89 5.83 -16.29
CA GLY A 212 3.80 5.10 -16.91
C GLY A 212 2.68 4.81 -15.92
N ARG A 213 1.43 4.77 -16.41
CA ARG A 213 0.23 4.39 -15.65
C ARG A 213 -0.74 3.65 -16.58
N GLY A 214 -1.28 2.52 -16.15
CA GLY A 214 -2.23 1.71 -16.91
C GLY A 214 -2.23 0.26 -16.45
N THR A 215 -2.82 -0.63 -17.26
CA THR A 215 -2.76 -2.07 -17.03
C THR A 215 -1.32 -2.58 -17.07
N PRO A 216 -1.00 -3.71 -16.42
CA PRO A 216 0.35 -4.29 -16.47
C PRO A 216 0.89 -4.44 -17.90
N GLY A 217 0.05 -4.87 -18.85
CA GLY A 217 0.46 -5.02 -20.26
C GLY A 217 0.78 -3.72 -20.99
N GLU A 218 0.15 -2.60 -20.59
CA GLU A 218 0.42 -1.27 -21.16
C GLU A 218 1.66 -0.61 -20.57
N VAL A 219 1.95 -0.91 -19.30
CA VAL A 219 2.97 -0.18 -18.53
C VAL A 219 4.30 -0.95 -18.46
N LEU A 220 4.27 -2.29 -18.39
CA LEU A 220 5.47 -3.10 -18.34
C LEU A 220 6.01 -3.32 -19.77
N THR A 221 6.52 -2.24 -20.36
CA THR A 221 7.18 -2.24 -21.66
C THR A 221 8.66 -1.89 -21.51
N PRO A 222 9.56 -2.34 -22.40
CA PRO A 222 10.99 -2.03 -22.30
C PRO A 222 11.25 -0.54 -22.13
N ASP A 223 10.58 0.32 -22.90
CA ASP A 223 10.75 1.78 -22.86
C ASP A 223 10.33 2.41 -21.52
N VAL A 224 9.21 1.96 -20.92
CA VAL A 224 8.75 2.45 -19.62
C VAL A 224 9.67 1.95 -18.52
N LEU A 225 10.08 0.68 -18.58
CA LEU A 225 10.98 0.08 -17.61
C LEU A 225 12.36 0.73 -17.63
N GLU A 226 12.93 0.99 -18.81
CA GLU A 226 14.20 1.69 -18.93
C GLU A 226 14.14 3.10 -18.35
N ARG A 227 13.08 3.86 -18.63
CA ARG A 227 12.86 5.20 -18.01
C ARG A 227 12.68 5.12 -16.51
N THR A 228 12.10 4.03 -15.99
CA THR A 228 11.82 3.86 -14.57
C THR A 228 13.05 3.38 -13.80
N TYR A 229 13.75 2.39 -14.34
CA TYR A 229 14.84 1.71 -13.63
C TYR A 229 16.23 2.16 -14.06
N GLY A 230 16.32 2.90 -15.19
CA GLY A 230 17.61 3.39 -15.72
C GLY A 230 18.47 2.30 -16.35
N ALA A 231 17.89 1.11 -16.59
CA ALA A 231 18.56 -0.03 -17.18
C ALA A 231 17.63 -0.74 -18.18
N PRO A 232 18.16 -1.30 -19.29
CA PRO A 232 17.35 -2.06 -20.22
C PRO A 232 16.84 -3.35 -19.57
N MET A 233 15.54 -3.59 -19.71
CA MET A 233 14.87 -4.80 -19.22
C MET A 233 14.15 -5.47 -20.38
N GLU A 234 14.09 -6.78 -20.36
CA GLU A 234 13.34 -7.56 -21.34
C GLU A 234 11.96 -7.91 -20.80
N VAL A 235 10.94 -7.83 -21.66
CA VAL A 235 9.57 -8.19 -21.29
C VAL A 235 9.14 -9.36 -22.16
N LEU A 236 8.94 -10.48 -21.54
CA LEU A 236 8.41 -11.70 -22.15
C LEU A 236 6.91 -11.78 -21.93
N SER A 237 6.20 -12.53 -22.75
CA SER A 237 4.79 -12.85 -22.54
C SER A 237 4.66 -14.32 -22.13
N HIS A 238 4.08 -14.57 -20.97
CA HIS A 238 3.76 -15.92 -20.53
C HIS A 238 2.28 -16.00 -20.11
N GLY A 239 1.50 -16.83 -20.79
CA GLY A 239 0.07 -16.95 -20.52
C GLY A 239 -0.73 -15.66 -20.72
N GLY A 240 -0.28 -14.75 -21.58
CA GLY A 240 -0.89 -13.42 -21.82
C GLY A 240 -0.48 -12.35 -20.77
N MET A 241 0.37 -12.69 -19.82
CA MET A 241 0.88 -11.75 -18.82
C MET A 241 2.32 -11.33 -19.14
N PRO A 242 2.69 -10.04 -18.93
CA PRO A 242 4.06 -9.60 -19.05
C PRO A 242 4.92 -10.17 -17.91
N VAL A 243 6.09 -10.68 -18.26
CA VAL A 243 7.13 -11.16 -17.34
C VAL A 243 8.39 -10.35 -17.61
N VAL A 244 8.80 -9.58 -16.61
CA VAL A 244 10.00 -8.74 -16.71
C VAL A 244 11.23 -9.57 -16.30
N VAL A 245 12.26 -9.51 -17.14
CA VAL A 245 13.52 -10.22 -16.92
C VAL A 245 14.66 -9.19 -17.01
N ASP A 246 15.57 -9.25 -16.04
CA ASP A 246 16.77 -8.42 -16.06
C ASP A 246 17.64 -8.84 -17.25
N ARG A 247 18.00 -7.88 -18.09
CA ARG A 247 18.94 -8.11 -19.18
C ARG A 247 20.34 -7.88 -18.66
N TYR A 248 21.09 -8.97 -18.41
CA TYR A 248 22.53 -8.86 -18.19
C TYR A 248 23.13 -8.42 -19.52
N ALA A 249 23.74 -7.23 -19.56
CA ALA A 249 24.63 -6.88 -20.66
C ALA A 249 25.89 -7.76 -20.52
N ASP A 250 26.13 -8.59 -21.53
CA ASP A 250 27.42 -9.31 -21.69
C ASP A 250 28.56 -8.31 -21.96
#